data_ce59dc504659ec5ef30f7ff933bcfba3
#
_entry.id   ce59dc504659ec5ef30f7ff933bcfba3
#
_cell.length_a   1.000
_cell.length_b   1.000
_cell.length_c   1.000
_cell.angle_alpha   90.00
_cell.angle_beta   90.00
_cell.angle_gamma   90.00
#
_symmetry.space_group_name_H-M   'P 1'
#
loop_
_entity.id
_entity.type
_entity.pdbx_description
1 polymer ?
#
loop_
_entity_poly.entity_id
_entity_poly.type
_entity_poly.pdbx_seq_one_letter_code
_entity_poly.pdbx_strand_id
1 'polypeptide(L)'
;MRRLTTAVFVTCVVLGFVGTPVASAQQQLSFSVGGFSPRPVDARATGDVLVKDLDYLAFRVSDFSGPLFGAEYLAGLGDNFDAGIGVGFYQRTVPTVYNDFVNANGTEIEQDLKLRVVPFTATVRWLPMGHHNGVEPYIGAGVGVFNYRYSESGQFLATDKSIFRGTFVGSGTATGPVILGGVRVPVGSWGVGGELRWQSAEGKLPADQDFSGSKIDLGGFSYTFTINVRF
;
A
#
# COMPACT_ATOMS: atom_id res chain seq x y z
N MET A 1 22.59 1.74 -26.18
CA MET A 1 21.49 1.11 -26.95
C MET A 1 20.46 0.32 -26.11
N ARG A 2 20.46 0.38 -24.77
CA ARG A 2 19.56 -0.43 -23.90
C ARG A 2 18.29 0.30 -23.39
N ARG A 3 18.13 1.59 -23.71
CA ARG A 3 16.99 2.40 -23.20
C ARG A 3 15.81 2.56 -24.17
N LEU A 4 15.95 2.14 -25.44
CA LEU A 4 14.87 2.23 -26.44
C LEU A 4 13.91 1.02 -26.39
N THR A 5 14.35 -0.13 -25.93
CA THR A 5 13.55 -1.37 -25.96
C THR A 5 12.43 -1.38 -24.93
N THR A 6 12.60 -0.70 -23.79
CA THR A 6 11.59 -0.67 -22.70
C THR A 6 10.43 0.28 -23.04
N ALA A 7 10.68 1.36 -23.77
CA ALA A 7 9.64 2.32 -24.14
C ALA A 7 8.67 1.74 -25.20
N VAL A 8 9.16 0.89 -26.11
CA VAL A 8 8.35 0.26 -27.16
C VAL A 8 7.37 -0.77 -26.57
N PHE A 9 7.74 -1.48 -25.52
CA PHE A 9 6.87 -2.51 -24.91
C PHE A 9 5.67 -1.90 -24.16
N VAL A 10 5.87 -0.76 -23.49
CA VAL A 10 4.78 -0.04 -22.79
C VAL A 10 3.81 0.59 -23.79
N THR A 11 4.31 1.11 -24.92
CA THR A 11 3.47 1.73 -25.97
C THR A 11 2.62 0.70 -26.71
N CYS A 12 3.12 -0.51 -26.96
CA CYS A 12 2.35 -1.56 -27.62
C CYS A 12 1.21 -2.13 -26.74
N VAL A 13 1.36 -2.15 -25.43
CA VAL A 13 0.30 -2.62 -24.51
C VAL A 13 -0.85 -1.60 -24.46
N VAL A 14 -0.56 -0.30 -24.54
CA VAL A 14 -1.59 0.76 -24.52
C VAL A 14 -2.35 0.86 -25.86
N LEU A 15 -1.69 0.61 -26.99
CA LEU A 15 -2.31 0.68 -28.32
C LEU A 15 -3.16 -0.54 -28.70
N GLY A 16 -2.97 -1.68 -28.03
CA GLY A 16 -3.79 -2.90 -28.25
C GLY A 16 -5.22 -2.80 -27.72
N PHE A 17 -5.54 -1.82 -26.88
CA PHE A 17 -6.88 -1.65 -26.29
C PHE A 17 -7.81 -0.70 -27.03
N VAL A 18 -7.36 -0.05 -28.11
CA VAL A 18 -8.13 1.02 -28.78
C VAL A 18 -8.94 0.53 -30.00
N GLY A 19 -8.96 -0.78 -30.29
CA GLY A 19 -9.40 -1.26 -31.62
C GLY A 19 -10.50 -2.30 -31.69
N THR A 20 -11.12 -2.76 -30.57
CA THR A 20 -12.26 -3.68 -30.66
C THR A 20 -13.53 -3.00 -30.14
N PRO A 21 -14.68 -3.10 -30.85
CA PRO A 21 -15.95 -2.73 -30.27
C PRO A 21 -16.18 -3.65 -29.06
N VAL A 22 -15.95 -3.12 -27.87
CA VAL A 22 -16.24 -3.85 -26.62
C VAL A 22 -17.76 -3.91 -26.53
N ALA A 23 -18.30 -5.11 -26.82
CA ALA A 23 -19.69 -5.39 -26.53
C ALA A 23 -19.94 -5.05 -25.05
N SER A 24 -20.73 -4.02 -24.80
CA SER A 24 -21.23 -3.60 -23.46
C SER A 24 -20.24 -3.86 -22.31
N ALA A 25 -19.04 -3.32 -22.35
CA ALA A 25 -18.15 -3.38 -21.20
C ALA A 25 -18.78 -2.59 -20.08
N GLN A 26 -19.29 -3.30 -19.08
CA GLN A 26 -19.86 -2.71 -17.89
C GLN A 26 -18.74 -1.96 -17.15
N GLN A 27 -18.79 -0.64 -17.20
CA GLN A 27 -17.80 0.21 -16.54
C GLN A 27 -18.26 0.49 -15.12
N GLN A 28 -17.31 0.55 -14.20
CA GLN A 28 -17.62 0.78 -12.80
C GLN A 28 -16.54 1.62 -12.14
N LEU A 29 -16.94 2.56 -11.33
CA LEU A 29 -16.08 3.29 -10.41
C LEU A 29 -16.34 2.77 -8.99
N SER A 30 -15.29 2.32 -8.33
CA SER A 30 -15.32 1.79 -6.97
C SER A 30 -14.59 2.71 -6.02
N PHE A 31 -15.23 3.12 -4.95
CA PHE A 31 -14.61 3.83 -3.83
C PHE A 31 -14.49 2.88 -2.65
N SER A 32 -13.35 2.92 -1.97
CA SER A 32 -13.07 2.04 -0.83
C SER A 32 -12.63 2.80 0.40
N VAL A 33 -13.09 2.34 1.56
CA VAL A 33 -12.67 2.79 2.87
C VAL A 33 -12.45 1.58 3.78
N GLY A 34 -11.38 1.60 4.55
CA GLY A 34 -11.06 0.48 5.44
C GLY A 34 -9.75 0.67 6.18
N GLY A 35 -9.03 -0.41 6.39
CA GLY A 35 -7.77 -0.41 7.09
C GLY A 35 -6.68 -1.16 6.34
N PHE A 36 -5.45 -0.74 6.59
CA PHE A 36 -4.23 -1.45 6.22
C PHE A 36 -3.53 -1.93 7.50
N SER A 37 -3.06 -3.17 7.49
CA SER A 37 -2.25 -3.77 8.54
C SER A 37 -0.93 -4.25 7.94
N PRO A 38 0.22 -3.75 8.41
CA PRO A 38 1.52 -4.18 7.94
C PRO A 38 1.79 -5.64 8.31
N ARG A 39 2.72 -6.26 7.61
CA ARG A 39 3.20 -7.60 7.97
C ARG A 39 3.71 -7.64 9.40
N PRO A 40 3.50 -8.76 10.13
CA PRO A 40 4.12 -8.98 11.43
C PRO A 40 5.65 -9.04 11.30
N VAL A 41 6.34 -8.81 12.41
CA VAL A 41 7.82 -8.71 12.48
C VAL A 41 8.51 -9.87 11.77
N ASP A 42 8.08 -11.09 12.03
CA ASP A 42 8.71 -12.32 11.50
C ASP A 42 8.58 -12.50 9.97
N ALA A 43 7.66 -11.77 9.36
CA ALA A 43 7.39 -11.84 7.91
C ALA A 43 7.94 -10.64 7.13
N ARG A 44 8.62 -9.70 7.80
CA ARG A 44 9.16 -8.49 7.18
C ARG A 44 10.50 -8.75 6.50
N ALA A 45 10.84 -7.88 5.55
CA ALA A 45 12.09 -7.97 4.80
C ALA A 45 13.32 -7.83 5.71
N THR A 46 14.37 -8.58 5.39
CA THR A 46 15.67 -8.42 6.09
C THR A 46 16.22 -7.01 5.89
N GLY A 47 16.59 -6.35 6.99
CA GLY A 47 17.07 -4.96 6.97
C GLY A 47 15.95 -3.91 6.96
N ASP A 48 14.74 -4.33 7.30
CA ASP A 48 13.61 -3.42 7.48
C ASP A 48 13.83 -2.49 8.67
N VAL A 49 13.60 -1.18 8.45
CA VAL A 49 13.84 -0.14 9.43
C VAL A 49 12.96 -0.31 10.67
N LEU A 50 11.67 -0.65 10.50
CA LEU A 50 10.78 -0.80 11.64
C LEU A 50 11.17 -1.98 12.55
N VAL A 51 11.77 -3.04 11.99
CA VAL A 51 12.29 -4.16 12.78
C VAL A 51 13.54 -3.74 13.53
N LYS A 52 14.42 -2.97 12.89
CA LYS A 52 15.65 -2.47 13.53
C LYS A 52 15.37 -1.45 14.62
N ASP A 53 14.36 -0.62 14.44
CA ASP A 53 13.97 0.39 15.43
C ASP A 53 13.43 -0.25 16.72
N LEU A 54 12.87 -1.46 16.67
CA LEU A 54 12.44 -2.21 17.88
C LEU A 54 13.59 -2.56 18.84
N ASP A 55 14.85 -2.52 18.35
CA ASP A 55 16.02 -2.76 19.19
C ASP A 55 16.21 -1.64 20.23
N TYR A 56 15.66 -0.44 20.00
CA TYR A 56 15.83 0.72 20.90
C TYR A 56 14.56 1.56 21.15
N LEU A 57 13.49 1.38 20.39
CA LEU A 57 12.27 2.17 20.49
C LEU A 57 11.08 1.33 20.99
N ALA A 58 10.26 1.92 21.84
CA ALA A 58 9.08 1.30 22.44
C ALA A 58 7.84 1.46 21.56
N PHE A 59 7.66 0.62 20.55
CA PHE A 59 6.45 0.53 19.73
C PHE A 59 6.22 -0.90 19.25
N ARG A 60 5.13 -1.14 18.56
CA ARG A 60 4.85 -2.40 17.86
C ARG A 60 4.62 -2.11 16.39
N VAL A 61 5.07 -3.00 15.50
CA VAL A 61 4.81 -2.88 14.06
C VAL A 61 3.30 -2.81 13.77
N SER A 62 2.47 -3.47 14.57
CA SER A 62 1.00 -3.38 14.48
C SER A 62 0.43 -1.98 14.75
N ASP A 63 1.18 -1.09 15.42
CA ASP A 63 0.73 0.29 15.70
C ASP A 63 0.69 1.14 14.43
N PHE A 64 1.37 0.68 13.37
CA PHE A 64 1.25 1.20 12.02
C PHE A 64 -0.03 0.75 11.28
N SER A 65 -0.89 -0.07 11.89
CA SER A 65 -2.21 -0.32 11.32
C SER A 65 -3.03 0.98 11.34
N GLY A 66 -3.70 1.28 10.23
CA GLY A 66 -4.39 2.56 10.11
C GLY A 66 -5.35 2.64 8.93
N PRO A 67 -6.08 3.76 8.81
CA PRO A 67 -7.07 3.95 7.77
C PRO A 67 -6.47 3.92 6.38
N LEU A 68 -7.18 3.30 5.45
CA LEU A 68 -6.89 3.24 4.02
C LEU A 68 -8.11 3.72 3.26
N PHE A 69 -7.89 4.60 2.29
CA PHE A 69 -8.88 5.08 1.34
C PHE A 69 -8.43 4.72 -0.07
N GLY A 70 -9.37 4.50 -0.98
CA GLY A 70 -9.03 4.19 -2.36
C GLY A 70 -10.15 4.47 -3.34
N ALA A 71 -9.75 4.55 -4.61
CA ALA A 71 -10.66 4.58 -5.74
C ALA A 71 -10.09 3.68 -6.85
N GLU A 72 -10.95 2.95 -7.55
CA GLU A 72 -10.56 2.03 -8.60
C GLU A 72 -11.59 2.11 -9.75
N TYR A 73 -11.09 2.23 -10.96
CA TYR A 73 -11.88 2.08 -12.16
C TYR A 73 -11.80 0.64 -12.64
N LEU A 74 -12.95 0.04 -12.91
CA LEU A 74 -13.09 -1.34 -13.35
C LEU A 74 -13.78 -1.36 -14.72
N ALA A 75 -13.21 -2.11 -15.63
CA ALA A 75 -13.79 -2.40 -16.95
C ALA A 75 -14.06 -3.90 -17.05
N GLY A 76 -15.28 -4.27 -17.33
CA GLY A 76 -15.67 -5.66 -17.58
C GLY A 76 -15.02 -6.19 -18.88
N LEU A 77 -14.41 -7.33 -18.81
CA LEU A 77 -13.84 -8.08 -19.94
C LEU A 77 -14.70 -9.33 -20.21
N GLY A 78 -15.92 -9.12 -20.69
CA GLY A 78 -16.93 -10.16 -20.81
C GLY A 78 -17.62 -10.44 -19.46
N ASP A 79 -18.23 -11.62 -19.33
CA ASP A 79 -19.11 -11.92 -18.21
C ASP A 79 -18.37 -12.25 -16.91
N ASN A 80 -17.15 -12.77 -16.99
CA ASN A 80 -16.45 -13.36 -15.87
C ASN A 80 -15.15 -12.64 -15.47
N PHE A 81 -14.75 -11.59 -16.16
CA PHE A 81 -13.50 -10.89 -15.85
C PHE A 81 -13.68 -9.37 -15.78
N ASP A 82 -12.95 -8.76 -14.85
CA ASP A 82 -12.76 -7.30 -14.77
C ASP A 82 -11.27 -6.98 -14.84
N ALA A 83 -10.94 -5.90 -15.54
CA ALA A 83 -9.64 -5.23 -15.42
C ALA A 83 -9.82 -3.94 -14.60
N GLY A 84 -8.91 -3.72 -13.66
CA GLY A 84 -8.97 -2.58 -12.74
C GLY A 84 -7.69 -1.76 -12.72
N ILE A 85 -7.84 -0.44 -12.63
CA ILE A 85 -6.76 0.48 -12.28
C ILE A 85 -7.19 1.29 -11.05
N GLY A 86 -6.34 1.36 -10.04
CA GLY A 86 -6.71 1.98 -8.77
C GLY A 86 -5.61 2.83 -8.16
N VAL A 87 -6.03 3.71 -7.29
CA VAL A 87 -5.16 4.53 -6.43
C VAL A 87 -5.67 4.45 -5.00
N GLY A 88 -4.74 4.43 -4.05
CA GLY A 88 -5.06 4.45 -2.62
C GLY A 88 -4.27 5.52 -1.88
N PHE A 89 -4.64 5.71 -0.63
CA PHE A 89 -3.93 6.58 0.30
C PHE A 89 -3.96 5.97 1.70
N TYR A 90 -2.77 5.79 2.25
CA TYR A 90 -2.55 5.36 3.62
C TYR A 90 -1.52 6.28 4.27
N GLN A 91 -1.76 6.66 5.53
CA GLN A 91 -0.80 7.37 6.36
C GLN A 91 -1.02 7.04 7.84
N ARG A 92 0.08 6.77 8.55
CA ARG A 92 0.07 6.55 9.98
C ARG A 92 1.28 7.22 10.63
N THR A 93 1.08 7.83 11.78
CA THR A 93 2.12 8.31 12.69
C THR A 93 2.04 7.49 13.97
N VAL A 94 3.17 6.99 14.44
CA VAL A 94 3.32 6.20 15.66
C VAL A 94 4.29 6.95 16.57
N PRO A 95 3.79 7.53 17.66
CA PRO A 95 4.65 8.10 18.70
C PRO A 95 5.38 6.98 19.42
N THR A 96 6.65 7.19 19.74
CA THR A 96 7.50 6.22 20.42
C THR A 96 8.52 6.93 21.30
N VAL A 97 9.14 6.18 22.21
CA VAL A 97 10.20 6.65 23.11
C VAL A 97 11.36 5.66 23.10
N TYR A 98 12.55 6.07 23.52
CA TYR A 98 13.65 5.15 23.73
C TYR A 98 13.38 4.21 24.92
N ASN A 99 13.72 2.91 24.77
CA ASN A 99 13.51 1.89 25.80
C ASN A 99 14.40 2.12 27.05
N ASP A 100 15.69 2.44 26.84
CA ASP A 100 16.72 2.37 27.88
C ASP A 100 17.32 3.75 28.23
N PHE A 101 16.83 4.82 27.62
CA PHE A 101 17.41 6.15 27.78
C PHE A 101 16.33 7.21 28.09
N VAL A 102 16.71 8.14 28.96
CA VAL A 102 15.90 9.30 29.32
C VAL A 102 16.73 10.59 29.24
N ASN A 103 16.10 11.72 29.11
CA ASN A 103 16.72 13.03 29.23
C ASN A 103 17.35 13.25 30.60
N ALA A 104 18.28 14.15 30.74
CA ALA A 104 18.96 14.48 32.01
C ALA A 104 18.00 14.93 33.13
N ASN A 105 16.81 15.42 32.75
CA ASN A 105 15.75 15.82 33.68
C ASN A 105 14.77 14.68 34.01
N GLY A 106 15.02 13.45 33.53
CA GLY A 106 14.19 12.27 33.76
C GLY A 106 12.98 12.13 32.83
N THR A 107 12.79 13.03 31.86
CA THR A 107 11.73 12.87 30.83
C THR A 107 12.14 11.90 29.75
N GLU A 108 11.17 11.29 29.08
CA GLU A 108 11.40 10.36 27.98
C GLU A 108 11.98 11.10 26.74
N ILE A 109 12.74 10.36 25.94
CA ILE A 109 13.25 10.82 24.66
C ILE A 109 12.23 10.40 23.60
N GLU A 110 11.47 11.37 23.10
CA GLU A 110 10.29 11.12 22.25
C GLU A 110 10.62 11.24 20.76
N GLN A 111 10.05 10.33 19.98
CA GLN A 111 10.08 10.33 18.52
C GLN A 111 8.72 10.02 17.94
N ASP A 112 8.47 10.56 16.75
CA ASP A 112 7.35 10.22 15.87
C ASP A 112 7.86 9.47 14.62
N LEU A 113 7.41 8.23 14.46
CA LEU A 113 7.63 7.43 13.26
C LEU A 113 6.42 7.57 12.33
N LYS A 114 6.64 8.05 11.12
CA LYS A 114 5.54 8.32 10.18
C LYS A 114 5.75 7.60 8.87
N LEU A 115 4.76 6.79 8.47
CA LEU A 115 4.71 6.12 7.18
C LEU A 115 3.50 6.60 6.38
N ARG A 116 3.75 7.05 5.15
CA ARG A 116 2.73 7.34 4.14
C ARG A 116 2.98 6.47 2.92
N VAL A 117 1.92 5.87 2.38
CA VAL A 117 1.97 5.07 1.15
C VAL A 117 0.82 5.49 0.24
N VAL A 118 1.15 5.73 -1.03
CA VAL A 118 0.18 5.97 -2.11
C VAL A 118 0.34 4.85 -3.14
N PRO A 119 -0.44 3.77 -3.04
CA PRO A 119 -0.44 2.69 -4.01
C PRO A 119 -1.17 3.08 -5.30
N PHE A 120 -0.55 2.76 -6.44
CA PHE A 120 -1.21 2.68 -7.74
C PHE A 120 -1.23 1.21 -8.16
N THR A 121 -2.38 0.69 -8.53
CA THR A 121 -2.54 -0.75 -8.81
C THR A 121 -3.17 -0.99 -10.17
N ALA A 122 -2.73 -2.06 -10.84
CA ALA A 122 -3.39 -2.62 -12.00
C ALA A 122 -3.70 -4.09 -11.70
N THR A 123 -4.96 -4.47 -11.82
CA THR A 123 -5.48 -5.78 -11.38
C THR A 123 -6.35 -6.41 -12.44
N VAL A 124 -6.41 -7.74 -12.42
CA VAL A 124 -7.42 -8.53 -13.13
C VAL A 124 -8.18 -9.34 -12.10
N ARG A 125 -9.50 -9.37 -12.20
CA ARG A 125 -10.40 -10.09 -11.32
C ARG A 125 -11.13 -11.16 -12.10
N TRP A 126 -11.31 -12.31 -11.53
CA TRP A 126 -12.17 -13.37 -12.01
C TRP A 126 -13.42 -13.46 -11.14
N LEU A 127 -14.57 -13.41 -11.78
CA LEU A 127 -15.89 -13.53 -11.17
C LEU A 127 -16.47 -14.92 -11.55
N PRO A 128 -16.39 -15.92 -10.68
CA PRO A 128 -16.85 -17.27 -10.99
C PRO A 128 -18.35 -17.36 -11.31
N MET A 129 -19.14 -16.43 -10.78
CA MET A 129 -20.59 -16.37 -11.02
C MET A 129 -20.99 -15.36 -12.10
N GLY A 130 -20.02 -14.65 -12.70
CA GLY A 130 -20.27 -13.58 -13.66
C GLY A 130 -20.98 -12.35 -13.06
N HIS A 131 -21.38 -11.44 -13.94
CA HIS A 131 -22.06 -10.18 -13.59
C HIS A 131 -23.59 -10.29 -13.45
N HIS A 132 -24.16 -11.49 -13.64
CA HIS A 132 -25.62 -11.68 -13.77
C HIS A 132 -26.30 -12.10 -12.47
N ASN A 133 -25.57 -12.31 -11.41
CA ASN A 133 -26.10 -12.79 -10.13
C ASN A 133 -26.20 -11.63 -9.12
N GLY A 134 -27.12 -11.76 -8.16
CA GLY A 134 -27.31 -10.76 -7.11
C GLY A 134 -26.13 -10.63 -6.14
N VAL A 135 -25.19 -11.58 -6.15
CA VAL A 135 -23.92 -11.55 -5.39
C VAL A 135 -22.79 -11.91 -6.33
N GLU A 136 -21.78 -11.09 -6.39
CA GLU A 136 -20.64 -11.25 -7.28
C GLU A 136 -19.36 -11.48 -6.44
N PRO A 137 -19.04 -12.71 -6.06
CA PRO A 137 -17.74 -13.03 -5.49
C PRO A 137 -16.66 -12.93 -6.56
N TYR A 138 -15.48 -12.49 -6.17
CA TYR A 138 -14.33 -12.39 -7.07
C TYR A 138 -13.01 -12.67 -6.35
N ILE A 139 -12.05 -13.14 -7.12
CA ILE A 139 -10.65 -13.19 -6.77
C ILE A 139 -9.84 -12.53 -7.86
N GLY A 140 -8.71 -11.96 -7.52
CA GLY A 140 -7.89 -11.26 -8.50
C GLY A 140 -6.44 -11.16 -8.11
N ALA A 141 -5.64 -10.80 -9.08
CA ALA A 141 -4.23 -10.55 -8.91
C ALA A 141 -3.79 -9.38 -9.81
N GLY A 142 -2.66 -8.81 -9.48
CA GLY A 142 -2.10 -7.70 -10.24
C GLY A 142 -0.76 -7.24 -9.73
N VAL A 143 -0.41 -6.04 -10.13
CA VAL A 143 0.82 -5.36 -9.74
C VAL A 143 0.50 -4.01 -9.13
N GLY A 144 1.31 -3.62 -8.14
CA GLY A 144 1.23 -2.31 -7.52
C GLY A 144 2.54 -1.55 -7.65
N VAL A 145 2.41 -0.23 -7.80
CA VAL A 145 3.49 0.75 -7.69
C VAL A 145 3.19 1.59 -6.45
N PHE A 146 4.03 1.47 -5.44
CA PHE A 146 3.83 2.06 -4.11
C PHE A 146 4.77 3.25 -3.94
N ASN A 147 4.24 4.48 -4.05
CA ASN A 147 4.98 5.66 -3.66
C ASN A 147 4.93 5.79 -2.14
N TYR A 148 6.09 5.76 -1.50
CA TYR A 148 6.18 5.82 -0.05
C TYR A 148 7.01 7.01 0.42
N ARG A 149 6.74 7.43 1.64
CA ARG A 149 7.56 8.35 2.44
C ARG A 149 7.53 7.87 3.89
N TYR A 150 8.71 7.55 4.38
CA TYR A 150 8.96 7.26 5.78
C TYR A 150 9.73 8.41 6.41
N SER A 151 9.40 8.77 7.63
CA SER A 151 10.16 9.79 8.37
C SER A 151 10.16 9.50 9.86
N GLU A 152 11.28 9.79 10.46
CA GLU A 152 11.50 9.80 11.90
C GLU A 152 11.76 11.24 12.33
N SER A 153 11.04 11.72 13.33
CA SER A 153 11.17 13.09 13.81
C SER A 153 11.06 13.18 15.33
N GLY A 154 11.87 14.01 15.95
CA GLY A 154 11.86 14.15 17.39
C GLY A 154 13.26 14.30 17.98
N GLN A 155 13.48 13.66 19.13
CA GLN A 155 14.75 13.63 19.83
C GLN A 155 15.51 12.36 19.48
N PHE A 156 16.80 12.48 19.21
CA PHE A 156 17.68 11.37 18.85
C PHE A 156 18.87 11.30 19.78
N LEU A 157 19.32 10.08 20.07
CA LEU A 157 20.51 9.82 20.84
C LEU A 157 21.71 9.64 19.90
N ALA A 158 22.70 10.52 19.99
CA ALA A 158 23.94 10.38 19.24
C ALA A 158 24.88 9.32 19.86
N THR A 159 25.91 8.91 19.14
CA THR A 159 26.88 7.91 19.59
C THR A 159 27.64 8.36 20.86
N ASP A 160 27.82 9.65 21.07
CA ASP A 160 28.40 10.24 22.27
C ASP A 160 27.40 10.42 23.44
N LYS A 161 26.20 9.89 23.29
CA LYS A 161 25.06 9.99 24.19
C LYS A 161 24.47 11.40 24.34
N SER A 162 24.84 12.34 23.48
CA SER A 162 24.16 13.63 23.42
C SER A 162 22.79 13.48 22.76
N ILE A 163 21.82 14.28 23.23
CA ILE A 163 20.46 14.29 22.67
C ILE A 163 20.32 15.51 21.78
N PHE A 164 19.91 15.28 20.53
CA PHE A 164 19.63 16.34 19.57
C PHE A 164 18.23 16.18 18.98
N ARG A 165 17.69 17.24 18.42
CA ARG A 165 16.44 17.19 17.64
C ARG A 165 16.75 17.12 16.16
N GLY A 166 16.04 16.23 15.46
CA GLY A 166 16.24 16.00 14.04
C GLY A 166 14.98 15.51 13.34
N THR A 167 15.10 15.42 12.01
CA THR A 167 14.10 14.77 11.16
C THR A 167 14.83 14.06 10.03
N PHE A 168 14.65 12.75 9.93
CA PHE A 168 15.17 11.92 8.86
C PHE A 168 14.03 11.51 7.94
N VAL A 169 14.27 11.57 6.62
CA VAL A 169 13.23 11.33 5.61
C VAL A 169 13.75 10.41 4.52
N GLY A 170 13.08 9.28 4.34
CA GLY A 170 13.26 8.38 3.21
C GLY A 170 12.00 8.36 2.34
N SER A 171 12.15 8.52 1.04
CA SER A 171 11.04 8.42 0.10
C SER A 171 11.47 7.75 -1.18
N GLY A 172 10.52 7.12 -1.85
CA GLY A 172 10.80 6.42 -3.10
C GLY A 172 9.56 5.73 -3.64
N THR A 173 9.84 4.85 -4.59
CA THR A 173 8.83 4.03 -5.26
C THR A 173 9.27 2.58 -5.21
N ALA A 174 8.35 1.71 -4.81
CA ALA A 174 8.53 0.27 -4.81
C ALA A 174 7.46 -0.39 -5.69
N THR A 175 7.77 -1.54 -6.26
CA THR A 175 6.81 -2.32 -7.06
C THR A 175 6.66 -3.70 -6.46
N GLY A 176 5.48 -4.27 -6.61
CA GLY A 176 5.25 -5.62 -6.10
C GLY A 176 3.91 -6.20 -6.47
N PRO A 177 3.71 -7.50 -6.21
CA PRO A 177 2.46 -8.20 -6.48
C PRO A 177 1.35 -7.75 -5.53
N VAL A 178 0.12 -7.84 -6.05
CA VAL A 178 -1.12 -7.62 -5.32
C VAL A 178 -2.02 -8.83 -5.59
N ILE A 179 -2.61 -9.39 -4.53
CA ILE A 179 -3.64 -10.43 -4.61
C ILE A 179 -4.85 -9.91 -3.84
N LEU A 180 -6.02 -10.13 -4.38
CA LEU A 180 -7.25 -9.65 -3.76
C LEU A 180 -8.39 -10.67 -3.89
N GLY A 181 -9.34 -10.55 -3.01
CA GLY A 181 -10.58 -11.29 -3.07
C GLY A 181 -11.68 -10.54 -2.35
N GLY A 182 -12.89 -10.66 -2.85
CA GLY A 182 -13.99 -9.93 -2.29
C GLY A 182 -15.34 -10.40 -2.76
N VAL A 183 -16.33 -9.67 -2.30
CA VAL A 183 -17.72 -9.88 -2.67
C VAL A 183 -18.33 -8.51 -2.98
N ARG A 184 -19.11 -8.45 -4.04
CA ARG A 184 -19.87 -7.28 -4.45
C ARG A 184 -21.33 -7.65 -4.60
N VAL A 185 -22.23 -6.80 -4.10
CA VAL A 185 -23.67 -6.93 -4.22
C VAL A 185 -24.20 -5.72 -5.00
N PRO A 186 -24.62 -5.91 -6.25
CA PRO A 186 -25.21 -4.85 -7.05
C PRO A 186 -26.63 -4.50 -6.55
N VAL A 187 -26.93 -3.19 -6.55
CA VAL A 187 -28.25 -2.65 -6.21
C VAL A 187 -28.60 -1.57 -7.25
N GLY A 188 -29.17 -1.97 -8.37
CA GLY A 188 -29.40 -1.11 -9.53
C GLY A 188 -28.07 -0.59 -10.13
N SER A 189 -27.96 0.73 -10.29
CA SER A 189 -26.71 1.38 -10.76
C SER A 189 -25.61 1.47 -9.70
N TRP A 190 -25.89 1.10 -8.47
CA TRP A 190 -24.96 1.08 -7.34
C TRP A 190 -24.63 -0.34 -6.94
N GLY A 191 -23.62 -0.49 -6.14
CA GLY A 191 -23.28 -1.73 -5.47
C GLY A 191 -22.50 -1.45 -4.21
N VAL A 192 -22.54 -2.39 -3.29
CA VAL A 192 -21.73 -2.38 -2.07
C VAL A 192 -20.93 -3.67 -2.01
N GLY A 193 -19.81 -3.63 -1.33
CA GLY A 193 -18.97 -4.83 -1.24
C GLY A 193 -17.94 -4.76 -0.15
N GLY A 194 -17.19 -5.86 -0.03
CA GLY A 194 -16.03 -5.96 0.82
C GLY A 194 -14.89 -6.62 0.07
N GLU A 195 -13.67 -6.14 0.31
CA GLU A 195 -12.46 -6.66 -0.31
C GLU A 195 -11.37 -6.87 0.72
N LEU A 196 -10.69 -7.99 0.64
CA LEU A 196 -9.42 -8.27 1.27
C LEU A 196 -8.33 -8.20 0.20
N ARG A 197 -7.25 -7.49 0.49
CA ARG A 197 -6.11 -7.35 -0.42
C ARG A 197 -4.82 -7.61 0.34
N TRP A 198 -3.99 -8.44 -0.23
CA TRP A 198 -2.62 -8.66 0.17
C TRP A 198 -1.68 -7.98 -0.82
N GLN A 199 -0.62 -7.36 -0.30
CA GLN A 199 0.42 -6.74 -1.11
C GLN A 199 1.81 -7.07 -0.56
N SER A 200 2.82 -7.04 -1.44
CA SER A 200 4.21 -7.25 -1.07
C SER A 200 5.10 -6.31 -1.87
N ALA A 201 5.77 -5.40 -1.19
CA ALA A 201 6.75 -4.50 -1.81
C ALA A 201 7.79 -4.06 -0.79
N GLU A 202 9.01 -3.77 -1.23
CA GLU A 202 10.11 -3.28 -0.41
C GLU A 202 10.64 -1.97 -0.97
N GLY A 203 10.65 -0.93 -0.16
CA GLY A 203 11.26 0.35 -0.48
C GLY A 203 12.69 0.43 0.04
N LYS A 204 13.58 1.09 -0.70
CA LYS A 204 14.95 1.37 -0.25
C LYS A 204 14.99 2.70 0.48
N LEU A 205 15.63 2.74 1.63
CA LEU A 205 15.90 3.98 2.35
C LEU A 205 17.25 4.57 1.94
N PRO A 206 17.40 5.90 1.91
CA PRO A 206 18.64 6.55 1.56
C PRO A 206 19.69 6.32 2.64
N ALA A 207 20.92 5.98 2.21
CA ALA A 207 22.03 5.66 3.12
C ALA A 207 22.63 6.91 3.81
N ASP A 208 22.32 8.10 3.33
CA ASP A 208 22.77 9.39 3.85
C ASP A 208 21.86 9.99 4.93
N GLN A 209 20.84 9.25 5.34
CA GLN A 209 19.86 9.70 6.34
C GLN A 209 19.97 8.94 7.67
N ASP A 210 21.03 8.17 7.88
CA ASP A 210 21.34 7.43 9.13
C ASP A 210 20.20 6.60 9.72
N PHE A 211 19.30 6.09 8.86
CA PHE A 211 18.29 5.14 9.29
C PHE A 211 18.91 3.84 9.82
N SER A 212 18.33 3.25 10.85
CA SER A 212 18.74 1.96 11.42
C SER A 212 18.66 0.80 10.43
N GLY A 213 17.75 0.89 9.46
CA GLY A 213 17.53 -0.06 8.39
C GLY A 213 17.76 0.52 7.00
N SER A 214 18.14 -0.33 6.05
CA SER A 214 18.37 0.06 4.65
C SER A 214 17.12 -0.01 3.77
N LYS A 215 16.02 -0.57 4.31
CA LYS A 215 14.77 -0.82 3.60
C LYS A 215 13.56 -0.53 4.49
N ILE A 216 12.40 -0.37 3.84
CA ILE A 216 11.10 -0.40 4.50
C ILE A 216 10.20 -1.39 3.78
N ASP A 217 9.62 -2.34 4.52
CA ASP A 217 8.63 -3.28 4.01
C ASP A 217 7.25 -2.63 3.99
N LEU A 218 6.67 -2.53 2.79
CA LEU A 218 5.35 -1.96 2.52
C LEU A 218 4.29 -3.06 2.34
N GLY A 219 4.65 -4.31 2.61
CA GLY A 219 3.77 -5.46 2.52
C GLY A 219 2.79 -5.52 3.70
N GLY A 220 1.66 -6.16 3.44
CA GLY A 220 0.62 -6.34 4.46
C GLY A 220 -0.72 -6.70 3.86
N PHE A 221 -1.74 -6.58 4.68
CA PHE A 221 -3.14 -6.81 4.32
C PHE A 221 -3.94 -5.52 4.43
N SER A 222 -4.86 -5.32 3.50
CA SER A 222 -5.92 -4.32 3.64
C SER A 222 -7.28 -5.00 3.60
N TYR A 223 -8.22 -4.46 4.37
CA TYR A 223 -9.61 -4.85 4.40
C TYR A 223 -10.45 -3.60 4.19
N THR A 224 -11.29 -3.61 3.18
CA THR A 224 -12.04 -2.42 2.78
C THR A 224 -13.50 -2.76 2.53
N PHE A 225 -14.35 -1.81 2.87
CA PHE A 225 -15.71 -1.72 2.36
C PHE A 225 -15.67 -0.92 1.04
N THR A 226 -16.47 -1.32 0.06
CA THR A 226 -16.52 -0.67 -1.25
C THR A 226 -17.91 -0.20 -1.60
N ILE A 227 -17.97 0.97 -2.21
CA ILE A 227 -19.18 1.50 -2.87
C ILE A 227 -18.87 1.62 -4.35
N ASN A 228 -19.71 1.04 -5.17
CA ASN A 228 -19.50 0.89 -6.59
C ASN A 228 -20.59 1.62 -7.37
N VAL A 229 -20.22 2.35 -8.40
CA VAL A 229 -21.14 3.04 -9.32
C VAL A 229 -20.92 2.46 -10.71
N ARG A 230 -21.98 1.93 -11.33
CA ARG A 230 -21.98 1.33 -12.68
C ARG A 230 -22.55 2.31 -13.69
N PHE A 231 -21.99 2.35 -14.88
CA PHE A 231 -22.43 3.20 -16.00
C PHE A 231 -22.08 2.60 -17.37
#